data_0c1168e7b589261bc3adeefc67e2808c
#
_entry.id   0c1168e7b589261bc3adeefc67e2808c
#
_cell.length_a   1.000
_cell.length_b   1.000
_cell.length_c   1.000
_cell.angle_alpha   90.00
_cell.angle_beta   90.00
_cell.angle_gamma   90.00
#
_symmetry.space_group_name_H-M   'P 1'
#
loop_
_entity.id
_entity.type
_entity.pdbx_description
1 polymer ?
#
loop_
_entity_poly.entity_id
_entity_poly.type
_entity_poly.pdbx_seq_one_letter_code
_entity_poly.pdbx_strand_id
1 'polypeptide(L)'
;MIRVSAGVVRRADGKILICKRGEGRKNAHLWEFPGGKQESGETPAECLKRELQEELLLPVQTGRILCTEEKQGILFDFVYAETAEKPTLTEHEAMAWVTPREMLRYTFCPADTDVAMRMALNDPPLKNFLWDFDGTLMNTYPAMVQAVIRAAEKQGMHPSAENVTRLMMHDLRHCVHTLAVGNGGDEEQLYADYRREEAGIPPEDIDVMPHMAEALQTLKERGGRHFLVTHRGEDAWRYLEYQGLRALFDGGVTRDDHLPRKPAPDMILHVMRTFGLCPEETIMIGDRPLDTEAGRRAGVLSCMLDTSGRFAEDPAELYAKDVENMMGLLCAEPLIL
;
A
#
# COMPACT_ATOMS: atom_id res chain seq x y z
N MET A 1 -32.54 12.20 9.24
CA MET A 1 -31.13 11.82 8.98
C MET A 1 -30.57 12.86 8.05
N ILE A 2 -29.38 13.39 8.35
CA ILE A 2 -28.73 14.40 7.49
C ILE A 2 -28.17 13.67 6.25
N ARG A 3 -28.43 14.22 5.06
CA ARG A 3 -27.84 13.75 3.81
C ARG A 3 -26.97 14.84 3.22
N VAL A 4 -25.88 14.44 2.57
CA VAL A 4 -24.92 15.30 1.89
C VAL A 4 -24.74 14.73 0.46
N SER A 5 -24.73 15.58 -0.54
CA SER A 5 -24.38 15.22 -1.90
C SER A 5 -22.95 15.68 -2.19
N ALA A 6 -22.06 14.75 -2.49
CA ALA A 6 -20.68 15.00 -2.87
C ALA A 6 -20.47 14.69 -4.37
N GLY A 7 -19.81 15.58 -5.10
CA GLY A 7 -19.69 15.50 -6.55
C GLY A 7 -18.39 14.87 -7.02
N VAL A 8 -18.48 13.68 -7.61
CA VAL A 8 -17.37 13.14 -8.40
C VAL A 8 -17.45 13.77 -9.79
N VAL A 9 -16.91 15.00 -9.89
CA VAL A 9 -17.00 15.82 -11.11
C VAL A 9 -15.84 15.48 -12.04
N ARG A 10 -16.15 14.93 -13.21
CA ARG A 10 -15.16 14.52 -14.21
C ARG A 10 -15.10 15.51 -15.37
N ARG A 11 -13.89 15.79 -15.83
CA ARG A 11 -13.63 16.55 -17.05
C ARG A 11 -13.31 15.60 -18.21
N ALA A 12 -13.41 16.10 -19.45
CA ALA A 12 -13.20 15.31 -20.68
C ALA A 12 -11.83 14.62 -20.78
N ASP A 13 -10.79 15.14 -20.10
CA ASP A 13 -9.45 14.54 -19.99
C ASP A 13 -9.36 13.44 -18.93
N GLY A 14 -10.48 13.06 -18.31
CA GLY A 14 -10.55 12.01 -17.30
C GLY A 14 -10.24 12.46 -15.87
N LYS A 15 -9.81 13.70 -15.68
CA LYS A 15 -9.50 14.22 -14.34
C LYS A 15 -10.73 14.53 -13.51
N ILE A 16 -10.60 14.39 -12.22
CA ILE A 16 -11.65 14.59 -11.21
C ILE A 16 -11.33 15.86 -10.42
N LEU A 17 -12.34 16.65 -10.14
CA LEU A 17 -12.25 17.84 -9.31
C LEU A 17 -12.24 17.46 -7.84
N ILE A 18 -11.25 17.97 -7.10
CA ILE A 18 -11.19 17.93 -5.64
C ILE A 18 -11.00 19.35 -5.09
N CYS A 19 -11.54 19.60 -3.90
CA CYS A 19 -11.49 20.90 -3.24
C CYS A 19 -10.88 20.79 -1.85
N LYS A 20 -10.16 21.81 -1.42
CA LYS A 20 -9.54 21.88 -0.09
C LYS A 20 -10.36 22.78 0.82
N ARG A 21 -10.75 22.27 1.96
CA ARG A 21 -11.57 23.00 2.94
C ARG A 21 -10.79 24.15 3.56
N GLY A 22 -11.47 25.29 3.66
CA GLY A 22 -10.90 26.49 4.26
C GLY A 22 -10.76 26.43 5.78
N GLU A 23 -9.97 27.37 6.31
CA GLU A 23 -9.80 27.56 7.75
C GLU A 23 -11.13 27.84 8.47
N GLY A 24 -11.27 27.37 9.72
CA GLY A 24 -12.48 27.55 10.54
C GLY A 24 -13.62 26.56 10.25
N ARG A 25 -13.52 25.73 9.25
CA ARG A 25 -14.47 24.64 8.97
C ARG A 25 -14.05 23.33 9.66
N LYS A 26 -15.01 22.45 9.96
CA LYS A 26 -14.69 21.07 10.40
C LYS A 26 -13.84 20.40 9.32
N ASN A 27 -12.78 19.67 9.70
CA ASN A 27 -11.80 19.06 8.81
C ASN A 27 -11.08 20.11 7.93
N ALA A 28 -10.76 21.28 8.47
CA ALA A 28 -9.99 22.32 7.78
C ALA A 28 -8.70 21.75 7.15
N HIS A 29 -8.35 22.28 5.97
CA HIS A 29 -7.17 21.90 5.18
C HIS A 29 -7.17 20.46 4.63
N LEU A 30 -8.21 19.66 4.86
CA LEU A 30 -8.39 18.38 4.19
C LEU A 30 -9.08 18.58 2.83
N TRP A 31 -8.87 17.61 1.93
CA TRP A 31 -9.48 17.57 0.62
C TRP A 31 -10.81 16.82 0.65
N GLU A 32 -11.71 17.17 -0.23
CA GLU A 32 -13.04 16.57 -0.36
C GLU A 32 -13.51 16.61 -1.81
N PHE A 33 -14.51 15.79 -2.11
CA PHE A 33 -15.33 16.01 -3.31
C PHE A 33 -16.30 17.15 -3.02
N PRO A 34 -16.38 18.20 -3.88
CA PRO A 34 -17.19 19.39 -3.62
C PRO A 34 -18.67 19.05 -3.53
N GLY A 35 -19.40 19.75 -2.66
CA GLY A 35 -20.82 19.54 -2.44
C GLY A 35 -21.28 19.89 -1.03
N GLY A 36 -22.55 19.61 -0.72
CA GLY A 36 -23.10 20.05 0.55
C GLY A 36 -24.35 19.33 1.00
N LYS A 37 -25.04 19.90 1.98
CA LYS A 37 -26.23 19.32 2.61
C LYS A 37 -27.44 19.43 1.70
N GLN A 38 -28.19 18.33 1.58
CA GLN A 38 -29.47 18.33 0.87
C GLN A 38 -30.49 19.16 1.64
N GLU A 39 -31.20 20.03 0.93
CA GLU A 39 -32.36 20.74 1.45
C GLU A 39 -33.63 19.89 1.36
N SER A 40 -34.69 20.34 2.04
CA SER A 40 -35.93 19.58 2.08
C SER A 40 -36.58 19.47 0.69
N GLY A 41 -36.71 18.25 0.21
CA GLY A 41 -37.32 17.95 -1.09
C GLY A 41 -36.33 17.89 -2.27
N GLU A 42 -35.05 18.20 -2.05
CA GLU A 42 -34.01 18.03 -3.08
C GLU A 42 -33.66 16.56 -3.31
N THR A 43 -33.45 16.22 -4.54
CA THR A 43 -32.72 15.00 -4.92
C THR A 43 -31.21 15.22 -4.79
N PRO A 44 -30.41 14.15 -4.65
CA PRO A 44 -28.94 14.29 -4.61
C PRO A 44 -28.36 15.05 -5.79
N ALA A 45 -28.93 14.88 -6.98
CA ALA A 45 -28.50 15.56 -8.20
C ALA A 45 -28.84 17.06 -8.20
N GLU A 46 -29.99 17.45 -7.69
CA GLU A 46 -30.40 18.88 -7.56
C GLU A 46 -29.53 19.58 -6.51
N CYS A 47 -29.34 18.97 -5.35
CA CYS A 47 -28.43 19.46 -4.31
C CYS A 47 -27.03 19.69 -4.87
N LEU A 48 -26.45 18.70 -5.57
CA LEU A 48 -25.11 18.83 -6.12
C LEU A 48 -25.01 20.01 -7.11
N LYS A 49 -26.01 20.18 -8.00
CA LYS A 49 -26.00 21.31 -8.95
C LYS A 49 -26.03 22.66 -8.23
N ARG A 50 -26.85 22.80 -7.19
CA ARG A 50 -26.94 24.04 -6.40
C ARG A 50 -25.62 24.31 -5.68
N GLU A 51 -25.07 23.34 -4.96
CA GLU A 51 -23.82 23.51 -4.19
C GLU A 51 -22.64 23.84 -5.13
N LEU A 52 -22.49 23.14 -6.24
CA LEU A 52 -21.40 23.44 -7.21
C LEU A 52 -21.57 24.83 -7.87
N GLN A 53 -22.81 25.29 -8.05
CA GLN A 53 -23.05 26.64 -8.52
C GLN A 53 -22.70 27.69 -7.44
N GLU A 54 -22.98 27.43 -6.18
CA GLU A 54 -22.69 28.32 -5.06
C GLU A 54 -21.19 28.38 -4.74
N GLU A 55 -20.56 27.22 -4.60
CA GLU A 55 -19.17 27.10 -4.15
C GLU A 55 -18.12 27.33 -5.25
N LEU A 56 -18.47 27.06 -6.52
CA LEU A 56 -17.50 27.02 -7.61
C LEU A 56 -17.95 27.74 -8.87
N LEU A 57 -19.17 28.33 -8.89
CA LEU A 57 -19.81 28.88 -10.09
C LEU A 57 -19.79 27.90 -11.28
N LEU A 58 -19.90 26.59 -10.99
CA LEU A 58 -19.67 25.51 -11.94
C LEU A 58 -20.97 24.82 -12.35
N PRO A 59 -21.46 25.03 -13.57
CA PRO A 59 -22.56 24.22 -14.10
C PRO A 59 -22.07 22.80 -14.42
N VAL A 60 -22.89 21.81 -14.03
CA VAL A 60 -22.60 20.39 -14.24
C VAL A 60 -23.78 19.64 -14.83
N GLN A 61 -23.49 18.59 -15.58
CA GLN A 61 -24.45 17.55 -15.94
C GLN A 61 -24.31 16.40 -14.93
N THR A 62 -25.34 16.22 -14.10
CA THR A 62 -25.35 15.17 -13.07
C THR A 62 -25.82 13.84 -13.67
N GLY A 63 -25.13 12.76 -13.31
CA GLY A 63 -25.46 11.39 -13.62
C GLY A 63 -26.05 10.63 -12.43
N ARG A 64 -25.63 9.37 -12.27
CA ARG A 64 -26.10 8.49 -11.20
C ARG A 64 -25.37 8.72 -9.87
N ILE A 65 -25.94 8.20 -8.80
CA ILE A 65 -25.23 7.98 -7.54
C ILE A 65 -24.27 6.81 -7.75
N LEU A 66 -22.99 7.03 -7.45
CA LEU A 66 -21.93 6.00 -7.54
C LEU A 66 -21.96 5.08 -6.32
N CYS A 67 -22.06 5.66 -5.14
CA CYS A 67 -22.22 4.97 -3.87
C CYS A 67 -22.82 5.91 -2.82
N THR A 68 -23.27 5.32 -1.71
CA THR A 68 -23.67 6.03 -0.49
C THR A 68 -22.84 5.52 0.67
N GLU A 69 -22.17 6.42 1.39
CA GLU A 69 -21.36 6.12 2.57
C GLU A 69 -22.01 6.71 3.82
N GLU A 70 -21.99 5.96 4.91
CA GLU A 70 -22.44 6.48 6.21
C GLU A 70 -21.24 6.75 7.13
N LYS A 71 -21.08 7.99 7.55
CA LYS A 71 -20.05 8.38 8.52
C LYS A 71 -20.65 9.29 9.60
N GLN A 72 -20.50 8.90 10.85
CA GLN A 72 -20.97 9.68 12.02
C GLN A 72 -22.47 10.06 11.97
N GLY A 73 -23.33 9.17 11.46
CA GLY A 73 -24.77 9.39 11.36
C GLY A 73 -25.20 10.33 10.22
N ILE A 74 -24.31 10.63 9.29
CA ILE A 74 -24.57 11.38 8.06
C ILE A 74 -24.43 10.43 6.86
N LEU A 75 -25.39 10.49 5.94
CA LEU A 75 -25.31 9.78 4.66
C LEU A 75 -24.71 10.70 3.61
N PHE A 76 -23.67 10.22 2.93
CA PHE A 76 -23.01 10.90 1.82
C PHE A 76 -23.35 10.18 0.51
N ASP A 77 -24.10 10.83 -0.38
CA ASP A 77 -24.40 10.35 -1.70
C ASP A 77 -23.32 10.89 -2.66
N PHE A 78 -22.45 10.03 -3.15
CA PHE A 78 -21.43 10.40 -4.15
C PHE A 78 -22.06 10.34 -5.54
N VAL A 79 -22.26 11.51 -6.14
CA VAL A 79 -22.97 11.67 -7.41
C VAL A 79 -21.95 11.92 -8.52
N TYR A 80 -22.01 11.11 -9.57
CA TYR A 80 -21.25 11.37 -10.79
C TYR A 80 -21.75 12.63 -11.49
N ALA A 81 -20.81 13.46 -11.95
CA ALA A 81 -21.12 14.65 -12.74
C ALA A 81 -20.03 14.92 -13.77
N GLU A 82 -20.40 15.60 -14.85
CA GLU A 82 -19.49 16.04 -15.91
C GLU A 82 -19.58 17.55 -16.11
N THR A 83 -18.46 18.14 -16.51
CA THR A 83 -18.41 19.54 -16.90
C THR A 83 -17.34 19.78 -17.98
N ALA A 84 -17.62 20.75 -18.85
CA ALA A 84 -16.64 21.32 -19.77
C ALA A 84 -16.17 22.73 -19.30
N GLU A 85 -16.81 23.25 -18.28
CA GLU A 85 -16.59 24.62 -17.79
C GLU A 85 -15.43 24.69 -16.78
N LYS A 86 -14.94 25.90 -16.57
CA LYS A 86 -13.89 26.15 -15.58
C LYS A 86 -14.51 26.59 -14.26
N PRO A 87 -14.18 25.92 -13.12
CA PRO A 87 -14.65 26.35 -11.82
C PRO A 87 -14.02 27.69 -11.42
N THR A 88 -14.78 28.47 -10.66
CA THR A 88 -14.32 29.69 -9.98
C THR A 88 -14.46 29.48 -8.48
N LEU A 89 -13.38 29.53 -7.76
CA LEU A 89 -13.32 29.28 -6.32
C LEU A 89 -14.03 30.41 -5.56
N THR A 90 -15.04 30.09 -4.76
CA THR A 90 -15.76 31.06 -3.91
C THR A 90 -15.61 30.81 -2.43
N GLU A 91 -15.60 29.55 -2.01
CA GLU A 91 -15.61 29.18 -0.60
C GLU A 91 -14.42 28.32 -0.14
N HIS A 92 -13.84 27.51 -1.02
CA HIS A 92 -12.73 26.62 -0.68
C HIS A 92 -11.38 27.35 -0.66
N GLU A 93 -10.41 26.79 0.07
CA GLU A 93 -9.04 27.31 0.13
C GLU A 93 -8.29 27.08 -1.19
N ALA A 94 -8.51 25.93 -1.81
CA ALA A 94 -7.90 25.52 -3.07
C ALA A 94 -8.76 24.51 -3.82
N MET A 95 -8.47 24.28 -5.08
CA MET A 95 -9.02 23.21 -5.90
C MET A 95 -7.96 22.62 -6.81
N ALA A 96 -8.14 21.36 -7.20
CA ALA A 96 -7.26 20.67 -8.15
C ALA A 96 -8.05 19.74 -9.08
N TRP A 97 -7.58 19.61 -10.32
CA TRP A 97 -7.98 18.58 -11.23
C TRP A 97 -6.93 17.47 -11.23
N VAL A 98 -7.29 16.30 -10.71
CA VAL A 98 -6.36 15.18 -10.47
C VAL A 98 -6.82 13.93 -11.22
N THR A 99 -5.89 13.08 -11.62
CA THR A 99 -6.24 11.73 -12.03
C THR A 99 -6.66 10.92 -10.80
N PRO A 100 -7.46 9.85 -10.96
CA PRO A 100 -7.80 8.99 -9.83
C PRO A 100 -6.57 8.55 -9.03
N ARG A 101 -5.48 8.15 -9.69
CA ARG A 101 -4.23 7.72 -9.04
C ARG A 101 -3.55 8.84 -8.23
N GLU A 102 -3.58 10.08 -8.72
CA GLU A 102 -3.03 11.22 -8.00
C GLU A 102 -3.75 11.53 -6.69
N MET A 103 -5.01 11.06 -6.50
CA MET A 103 -5.77 11.25 -5.25
C MET A 103 -5.04 10.68 -4.03
N LEU A 104 -4.25 9.62 -4.19
CA LEU A 104 -3.46 9.02 -3.10
C LEU A 104 -2.41 9.96 -2.50
N ARG A 105 -2.13 11.10 -3.14
CA ARG A 105 -1.21 12.14 -2.64
C ARG A 105 -1.90 13.20 -1.78
N TYR A 106 -3.22 13.10 -1.59
CA TYR A 106 -4.05 14.09 -0.91
C TYR A 106 -4.68 13.47 0.33
N THR A 107 -4.68 14.21 1.43
CA THR A 107 -5.36 13.77 2.65
C THR A 107 -6.82 14.21 2.58
N PHE A 108 -7.71 13.24 2.38
CA PHE A 108 -9.14 13.48 2.24
C PHE A 108 -9.87 13.57 3.58
N CYS A 109 -11.04 14.20 3.57
CA CYS A 109 -11.99 14.11 4.66
C CYS A 109 -12.43 12.66 4.89
N PRO A 110 -12.77 12.27 6.14
CA PRO A 110 -13.05 10.86 6.47
C PRO A 110 -14.17 10.19 5.66
N ALA A 111 -15.14 10.96 5.12
CA ALA A 111 -16.20 10.42 4.28
C ALA A 111 -15.73 10.17 2.84
N ASP A 112 -14.78 10.97 2.36
CA ASP A 112 -14.29 10.96 0.98
C ASP A 112 -13.14 9.95 0.78
N THR A 113 -12.42 9.60 1.87
CA THR A 113 -11.22 8.76 1.82
C THR A 113 -11.45 7.42 1.12
N ASP A 114 -12.51 6.70 1.50
CA ASP A 114 -12.81 5.37 0.95
C ASP A 114 -13.15 5.46 -0.54
N VAL A 115 -13.88 6.49 -0.94
CA VAL A 115 -14.27 6.75 -2.34
C VAL A 115 -13.05 7.12 -3.18
N ALA A 116 -12.22 8.03 -2.71
CA ALA A 116 -10.97 8.41 -3.37
C ALA A 116 -10.02 7.22 -3.53
N MET A 117 -9.89 6.37 -2.51
CA MET A 117 -9.10 5.15 -2.52
C MET A 117 -9.62 4.15 -3.57
N ARG A 118 -10.91 3.85 -3.56
CA ARG A 118 -11.55 2.94 -4.53
C ARG A 118 -11.36 3.41 -5.96
N MET A 119 -11.48 4.71 -6.22
CA MET A 119 -11.19 5.28 -7.54
C MET A 119 -9.72 5.14 -7.91
N ALA A 120 -8.82 5.49 -6.99
CA ALA A 120 -7.39 5.47 -7.24
C ALA A 120 -6.84 4.06 -7.52
N LEU A 121 -7.38 3.02 -6.91
CA LEU A 121 -6.91 1.63 -7.07
C LEU A 121 -7.52 0.93 -8.28
N ASN A 122 -8.59 1.48 -8.86
CA ASN A 122 -9.34 0.85 -9.96
C ASN A 122 -9.31 1.61 -11.29
N ASP A 123 -8.52 2.71 -11.41
CA ASP A 123 -8.41 3.47 -12.65
C ASP A 123 -6.96 3.91 -12.92
N PRO A 124 -6.12 3.08 -13.57
CA PRO A 124 -6.38 1.69 -14.01
C PRO A 124 -6.34 0.70 -12.83
N PRO A 125 -7.00 -0.46 -12.93
CA PRO A 125 -6.97 -1.47 -11.88
C PRO A 125 -5.58 -2.08 -11.71
N LEU A 126 -5.25 -2.43 -10.46
CA LEU A 126 -4.01 -3.14 -10.16
C LEU A 126 -4.07 -4.58 -10.70
N LYS A 127 -3.02 -4.99 -11.38
CA LYS A 127 -2.88 -6.33 -11.98
C LYS A 127 -1.59 -7.04 -11.57
N ASN A 128 -0.56 -6.28 -11.20
CA ASN A 128 0.77 -6.82 -10.93
C ASN A 128 1.16 -6.53 -9.47
N PHE A 129 1.34 -7.59 -8.70
CA PHE A 129 1.64 -7.55 -7.28
C PHE A 129 3.07 -8.03 -7.06
N LEU A 130 3.96 -7.13 -6.66
CA LEU A 130 5.34 -7.44 -6.32
C LEU A 130 5.44 -7.60 -4.81
N TRP A 131 5.98 -8.71 -4.37
CA TRP A 131 5.98 -9.12 -2.97
C TRP A 131 7.39 -9.21 -2.41
N ASP A 132 7.61 -8.59 -1.26
CA ASP A 132 8.72 -9.01 -0.40
C ASP A 132 8.43 -10.40 0.19
N PHE A 133 9.45 -11.03 0.73
CA PHE A 133 9.36 -12.40 1.26
C PHE A 133 9.30 -12.42 2.78
N ASP A 134 10.37 -11.94 3.44
CA ASP A 134 10.56 -12.03 4.88
C ASP A 134 9.63 -11.06 5.63
N GLY A 135 8.72 -11.58 6.46
CA GLY A 135 7.73 -10.76 7.18
C GLY A 135 6.54 -10.29 6.35
N THR A 136 6.55 -10.55 5.02
CA THR A 136 5.47 -10.21 4.10
C THR A 136 4.71 -11.46 3.65
N LEU A 137 5.36 -12.34 2.88
CA LEU A 137 4.78 -13.63 2.46
C LEU A 137 4.93 -14.69 3.55
N MET A 138 6.10 -14.73 4.19
CA MET A 138 6.49 -15.78 5.13
C MET A 138 6.87 -15.17 6.47
N ASN A 139 6.43 -15.81 7.56
CA ASN A 139 6.76 -15.44 8.93
C ASN A 139 8.16 -15.94 9.31
N THR A 140 9.18 -15.37 8.71
CA THR A 140 10.57 -15.81 8.85
C THR A 140 11.28 -15.26 10.09
N TYR A 141 10.83 -14.13 10.64
CA TYR A 141 11.53 -13.45 11.73
C TYR A 141 11.80 -14.31 12.96
N PRO A 142 10.86 -15.15 13.47
CA PRO A 142 11.15 -16.02 14.62
C PRO A 142 12.33 -16.95 14.38
N ALA A 143 12.39 -17.60 13.22
CA ALA A 143 13.46 -18.52 12.84
C ALA A 143 14.78 -17.79 12.59
N MET A 144 14.76 -16.61 11.96
CA MET A 144 15.93 -15.75 11.73
C MET A 144 16.53 -15.28 13.06
N VAL A 145 15.70 -14.90 14.03
CA VAL A 145 16.14 -14.51 15.39
C VAL A 145 16.89 -15.66 16.05
N GLN A 146 16.36 -16.88 15.97
CA GLN A 146 17.03 -18.06 16.51
C GLN A 146 18.36 -18.36 15.78
N ALA A 147 18.41 -18.15 14.47
CA ALA A 147 19.64 -18.31 13.68
C ALA A 147 20.74 -17.30 14.12
N VAL A 148 20.37 -16.04 14.40
CA VAL A 148 21.29 -15.03 14.95
C VAL A 148 21.79 -15.46 16.32
N ILE A 149 20.91 -15.94 17.21
CA ILE A 149 21.29 -16.38 18.56
C ILE A 149 22.28 -17.54 18.47
N ARG A 150 21.98 -18.59 17.69
CA ARG A 150 22.89 -19.73 17.48
C ARG A 150 24.24 -19.30 16.89
N ALA A 151 24.25 -18.36 15.98
CA ALA A 151 25.49 -17.81 15.43
C ALA A 151 26.30 -17.04 16.48
N ALA A 152 25.64 -16.24 17.31
CA ALA A 152 26.27 -15.50 18.39
C ALA A 152 26.86 -16.42 19.49
N GLU A 153 26.17 -17.50 19.83
CA GLU A 153 26.63 -18.50 20.81
C GLU A 153 27.95 -19.17 20.39
N LYS A 154 28.22 -19.33 19.09
CA LYS A 154 29.49 -19.84 18.58
C LYS A 154 30.68 -18.94 18.93
N GLN A 155 30.42 -17.68 19.21
CA GLN A 155 31.44 -16.71 19.68
C GLN A 155 31.31 -16.41 21.18
N GLY A 156 30.55 -17.22 21.92
CA GLY A 156 30.34 -17.04 23.37
C GLY A 156 29.45 -15.88 23.76
N MET A 157 28.68 -15.34 22.82
CA MET A 157 27.70 -14.29 23.06
C MET A 157 26.31 -14.90 23.30
N HIS A 158 25.55 -14.36 24.26
CA HIS A 158 24.22 -14.88 24.64
C HIS A 158 23.15 -13.77 24.59
N PRO A 159 22.84 -13.22 23.40
CA PRO A 159 21.82 -12.18 23.30
C PRO A 159 20.42 -12.74 23.56
N SER A 160 19.54 -11.95 24.17
CA SER A 160 18.14 -12.33 24.31
C SER A 160 17.41 -12.23 22.95
N ALA A 161 16.39 -13.07 22.76
CA ALA A 161 15.56 -13.03 21.56
C ALA A 161 14.92 -11.65 21.35
N GLU A 162 14.46 -10.99 22.43
CA GLU A 162 13.90 -9.64 22.38
C GLU A 162 14.92 -8.61 21.85
N ASN A 163 16.17 -8.67 22.33
CA ASN A 163 17.22 -7.76 21.85
C ASN A 163 17.54 -8.00 20.37
N VAL A 164 17.68 -9.27 19.96
CA VAL A 164 17.92 -9.64 18.57
C VAL A 164 16.78 -9.16 17.68
N THR A 165 15.51 -9.44 18.06
CA THR A 165 14.33 -8.99 17.33
C THR A 165 14.35 -7.48 17.14
N ARG A 166 14.57 -6.72 18.21
CA ARG A 166 14.62 -5.25 18.17
C ARG A 166 15.68 -4.72 17.18
N LEU A 167 16.87 -5.33 17.20
CA LEU A 167 17.97 -4.94 16.30
C LEU A 167 17.71 -5.34 14.84
N MET A 168 17.18 -6.53 14.61
CA MET A 168 16.87 -7.04 13.27
C MET A 168 15.76 -6.24 12.57
N MET A 169 14.81 -5.71 13.32
CA MET A 169 13.75 -4.85 12.76
C MET A 169 14.30 -3.58 12.14
N HIS A 170 15.48 -3.15 12.52
CA HIS A 170 16.16 -2.04 11.87
C HIS A 170 16.85 -2.54 10.59
N ASP A 171 17.80 -3.46 10.73
CA ASP A 171 18.55 -4.12 9.67
C ASP A 171 19.36 -5.28 10.25
N LEU A 172 19.49 -6.38 9.49
CA LEU A 172 20.29 -7.53 9.87
C LEU A 172 21.79 -7.19 10.07
N ARG A 173 22.37 -6.37 9.17
CA ARG A 173 23.77 -5.95 9.31
C ARG A 173 23.97 -5.09 10.54
N HIS A 174 23.04 -4.19 10.83
CA HIS A 174 23.04 -3.42 12.07
C HIS A 174 22.95 -4.33 13.31
N CYS A 175 22.11 -5.35 13.28
CA CYS A 175 22.01 -6.34 14.35
C CYS A 175 23.35 -7.05 14.59
N VAL A 176 23.94 -7.60 13.55
CA VAL A 176 25.23 -8.31 13.61
C VAL A 176 26.34 -7.39 14.12
N HIS A 177 26.46 -6.18 13.57
CA HIS A 177 27.42 -5.18 14.00
C HIS A 177 27.28 -4.85 15.49
N THR A 178 26.06 -4.53 15.92
CA THR A 178 25.80 -4.14 17.32
C THR A 178 26.14 -5.28 18.30
N LEU A 179 25.79 -6.52 17.96
CA LEU A 179 26.10 -7.68 18.78
C LEU A 179 27.62 -7.94 18.86
N ALA A 180 28.31 -7.89 17.71
CA ALA A 180 29.75 -8.13 17.64
C ALA A 180 30.51 -7.05 18.41
N VAL A 181 30.29 -5.77 18.12
CA VAL A 181 30.99 -4.64 18.77
C VAL A 181 30.70 -4.61 20.27
N GLY A 182 29.45 -4.81 20.68
CA GLY A 182 29.03 -4.78 22.08
C GLY A 182 29.62 -5.90 22.95
N ASN A 183 30.06 -7.00 22.33
CA ASN A 183 30.59 -8.17 23.04
C ASN A 183 32.06 -8.53 22.67
N GLY A 184 32.75 -7.71 21.86
CA GLY A 184 34.10 -7.96 21.41
C GLY A 184 34.23 -9.14 20.45
N GLY A 185 33.16 -9.45 19.69
CA GLY A 185 33.13 -10.51 18.70
C GLY A 185 33.60 -10.06 17.30
N ASP A 186 33.76 -11.04 16.41
CA ASP A 186 34.07 -10.81 15.01
C ASP A 186 32.79 -10.68 14.18
N GLU A 187 32.56 -9.48 13.63
CA GLU A 187 31.35 -9.15 12.85
C GLU A 187 31.20 -10.01 11.58
N GLU A 188 32.28 -10.17 10.82
CA GLU A 188 32.24 -10.91 9.56
C GLU A 188 32.03 -12.41 9.82
N GLN A 189 32.66 -12.93 10.84
CA GLN A 189 32.45 -14.33 11.26
C GLN A 189 31.03 -14.53 11.76
N LEU A 190 30.50 -13.61 12.57
CA LEU A 190 29.10 -13.67 13.06
C LEU A 190 28.11 -13.67 11.92
N TYR A 191 28.33 -12.79 10.93
CA TYR A 191 27.48 -12.74 9.74
C TYR A 191 27.56 -14.03 8.92
N ALA A 192 28.79 -14.57 8.73
CA ALA A 192 28.98 -15.84 8.02
C ALA A 192 28.33 -17.02 8.73
N ASP A 193 28.42 -17.05 10.07
CA ASP A 193 27.75 -18.07 10.90
C ASP A 193 26.22 -17.95 10.83
N TYR A 194 25.69 -16.74 10.94
CA TYR A 194 24.26 -16.49 10.73
C TYR A 194 23.79 -17.00 9.36
N ARG A 195 24.51 -16.69 8.28
CA ARG A 195 24.15 -17.13 6.93
C ARG A 195 24.10 -18.66 6.80
N ARG A 196 24.98 -19.37 7.51
CA ARG A 196 24.96 -20.84 7.58
C ARG A 196 23.76 -21.37 8.34
N GLU A 197 23.46 -20.76 9.50
CA GLU A 197 22.28 -21.11 10.29
C GLU A 197 20.97 -20.85 9.52
N GLU A 198 20.87 -19.69 8.88
CA GLU A 198 19.71 -19.33 8.07
C GLU A 198 19.48 -20.30 6.90
N ALA A 199 20.54 -20.63 6.16
CA ALA A 199 20.46 -21.59 5.05
C ALA A 199 20.07 -23.01 5.49
N GLY A 200 20.30 -23.34 6.77
CA GLY A 200 19.91 -24.60 7.38
C GLY A 200 18.47 -24.66 7.89
N ILE A 201 17.72 -23.55 7.85
CA ILE A 201 16.32 -23.56 8.32
C ILE A 201 15.47 -24.38 7.34
N PRO A 202 14.81 -25.44 7.81
CA PRO A 202 13.97 -26.26 6.95
C PRO A 202 12.67 -25.54 6.61
N PRO A 203 12.07 -25.78 5.42
CA PRO A 203 10.84 -25.11 5.01
C PRO A 203 9.65 -25.32 5.94
N GLU A 204 9.59 -26.46 6.63
CA GLU A 204 8.55 -26.81 7.60
C GLU A 204 8.57 -25.92 8.86
N ASP A 205 9.68 -25.25 9.15
CA ASP A 205 9.82 -24.37 10.31
C ASP A 205 9.40 -22.91 9.98
N ILE A 206 8.99 -22.63 8.76
CA ILE A 206 8.57 -21.31 8.30
C ILE A 206 7.12 -21.33 7.84
N ASP A 207 6.26 -20.70 8.60
CA ASP A 207 4.85 -20.56 8.24
C ASP A 207 4.63 -19.44 7.22
N VAL A 208 3.55 -19.58 6.44
CA VAL A 208 2.99 -18.48 5.64
C VAL A 208 2.41 -17.43 6.59
N MET A 209 2.53 -16.15 6.23
CA MET A 209 1.85 -15.10 7.00
C MET A 209 0.34 -15.36 7.07
N PRO A 210 -0.33 -15.09 8.19
CA PRO A 210 -1.76 -15.33 8.35
C PRO A 210 -2.56 -14.72 7.18
N HIS A 211 -3.51 -15.49 6.62
CA HIS A 211 -4.38 -15.12 5.50
C HIS A 211 -3.68 -14.83 4.16
N MET A 212 -2.35 -14.96 4.07
CA MET A 212 -1.60 -14.62 2.85
C MET A 212 -1.85 -15.61 1.71
N ALA A 213 -1.99 -16.90 2.01
CA ALA A 213 -2.27 -17.91 0.99
C ALA A 213 -3.61 -17.63 0.29
N GLU A 214 -4.65 -17.35 1.06
CA GLU A 214 -5.98 -16.98 0.56
C GLU A 214 -5.94 -15.65 -0.21
N ALA A 215 -5.15 -14.69 0.25
CA ALA A 215 -4.98 -13.40 -0.40
C ALA A 215 -4.36 -13.55 -1.80
N LEU A 216 -3.26 -14.30 -1.91
CA LEU A 216 -2.61 -14.60 -3.19
C LEU A 216 -3.57 -15.32 -4.15
N GLN A 217 -4.28 -16.33 -3.67
CA GLN A 217 -5.24 -17.07 -4.47
C GLN A 217 -6.37 -16.16 -4.97
N THR A 218 -6.96 -15.34 -4.10
CA THR A 218 -8.04 -14.40 -4.44
C THR A 218 -7.60 -13.39 -5.49
N LEU A 219 -6.40 -12.81 -5.34
CA LEU A 219 -5.86 -11.85 -6.31
C LEU A 219 -5.59 -12.54 -7.67
N LYS A 220 -5.09 -13.79 -7.66
CA LYS A 220 -4.88 -14.59 -8.89
C LYS A 220 -6.19 -14.88 -9.62
N GLU A 221 -7.24 -15.27 -8.90
CA GLU A 221 -8.58 -15.52 -9.45
C GLU A 221 -9.21 -14.26 -10.07
N ARG A 222 -8.85 -13.09 -9.56
CA ARG A 222 -9.24 -11.79 -10.12
C ARG A 222 -8.37 -11.32 -11.29
N GLY A 223 -7.48 -12.19 -11.78
CA GLY A 223 -6.59 -11.91 -12.91
C GLY A 223 -5.26 -11.24 -12.54
N GLY A 224 -4.93 -11.21 -11.25
CA GLY A 224 -3.66 -10.70 -10.74
C GLY A 224 -2.47 -11.59 -11.10
N ARG A 225 -1.30 -10.95 -11.25
CA ARG A 225 0.00 -11.61 -11.47
C ARG A 225 0.89 -11.33 -10.27
N HIS A 226 1.57 -12.36 -9.79
CA HIS A 226 2.44 -12.26 -8.61
C HIS A 226 3.90 -12.39 -8.98
N PHE A 227 4.73 -11.54 -8.40
CA PHE A 227 6.18 -11.53 -8.61
C PHE A 227 6.90 -11.40 -7.27
N LEU A 228 7.93 -12.21 -7.06
CA LEU A 228 8.79 -12.13 -5.89
C LEU A 228 9.86 -11.04 -6.09
N VAL A 229 10.09 -10.19 -5.08
CA VAL A 229 11.17 -9.20 -5.05
C VAL A 229 11.83 -9.23 -3.67
N THR A 230 12.87 -10.05 -3.51
CA THR A 230 13.40 -10.37 -2.18
C THR A 230 14.92 -10.24 -2.07
N HIS A 231 15.40 -9.86 -0.87
CA HIS A 231 16.82 -9.95 -0.50
C HIS A 231 17.28 -11.36 -0.10
N ARG A 232 16.36 -12.31 -0.04
CA ARG A 232 16.70 -13.73 0.12
C ARG A 232 17.25 -14.29 -1.20
N GLY A 233 17.98 -15.39 -1.13
CA GLY A 233 18.48 -16.09 -2.32
C GLY A 233 17.40 -16.95 -3.00
N GLU A 234 17.83 -17.78 -3.95
CA GLU A 234 16.98 -18.72 -4.67
C GLU A 234 16.23 -19.71 -3.73
N ASP A 235 16.73 -19.90 -2.51
CA ASP A 235 16.05 -20.68 -1.47
C ASP A 235 14.64 -20.16 -1.14
N ALA A 236 14.33 -18.90 -1.39
CA ALA A 236 12.98 -18.35 -1.24
C ALA A 236 11.93 -19.16 -2.01
N TRP A 237 12.27 -19.61 -3.22
CA TRP A 237 11.37 -20.41 -4.05
C TRP A 237 11.07 -21.79 -3.45
N ARG A 238 12.05 -22.40 -2.76
CA ARG A 238 11.87 -23.68 -2.06
C ARG A 238 10.84 -23.60 -0.95
N TYR A 239 10.80 -22.48 -0.21
CA TYR A 239 9.78 -22.24 0.82
C TYR A 239 8.39 -22.08 0.21
N LEU A 240 8.27 -21.30 -0.87
CA LEU A 240 7.00 -21.15 -1.59
C LEU A 240 6.53 -22.48 -2.20
N GLU A 241 7.45 -23.30 -2.70
CA GLU A 241 7.12 -24.64 -3.23
C GLU A 241 6.62 -25.58 -2.15
N TYR A 242 7.29 -25.62 -1.00
CA TYR A 242 6.87 -26.41 0.16
C TYR A 242 5.46 -26.04 0.63
N GLN A 243 5.15 -24.76 0.67
CA GLN A 243 3.83 -24.24 1.05
C GLN A 243 2.78 -24.33 -0.07
N GLY A 244 3.12 -24.88 -1.23
CA GLY A 244 2.20 -25.00 -2.38
C GLY A 244 1.88 -23.66 -3.08
N LEU A 245 2.61 -22.60 -2.78
CA LEU A 245 2.35 -21.26 -3.31
C LEU A 245 3.14 -20.92 -4.59
N ARG A 246 4.18 -21.71 -4.93
CA ARG A 246 5.06 -21.43 -6.07
C ARG A 246 4.31 -21.24 -7.38
N ALA A 247 3.28 -22.04 -7.62
CA ALA A 247 2.48 -22.00 -8.85
C ALA A 247 1.65 -20.72 -9.03
N LEU A 248 1.45 -19.94 -7.97
CA LEU A 248 0.75 -18.64 -8.03
C LEU A 248 1.64 -17.53 -8.61
N PHE A 249 2.98 -17.71 -8.58
CA PHE A 249 3.95 -16.70 -9.00
C PHE A 249 4.36 -16.87 -10.46
N ASP A 250 4.27 -15.78 -11.21
CA ASP A 250 4.68 -15.69 -12.61
C ASP A 250 6.21 -15.56 -12.77
N GLY A 251 6.90 -15.15 -11.70
CA GLY A 251 8.36 -15.02 -11.65
C GLY A 251 8.81 -14.14 -10.49
N GLY A 252 10.03 -13.62 -10.60
CA GLY A 252 10.57 -12.71 -9.58
C GLY A 252 12.06 -12.49 -9.72
N VAL A 253 12.63 -11.84 -8.72
CA VAL A 253 14.03 -11.52 -8.57
C VAL A 253 14.48 -11.76 -7.14
N THR A 254 15.65 -12.35 -6.98
CA THR A 254 16.25 -12.71 -5.70
C THR A 254 17.59 -11.97 -5.51
N ARG A 255 18.22 -12.15 -4.36
CA ARG A 255 19.60 -11.67 -4.15
C ARG A 255 20.58 -12.22 -5.16
N ASP A 256 20.36 -13.44 -5.65
CA ASP A 256 21.31 -14.16 -6.48
C ASP A 256 21.32 -13.69 -7.95
N ASP A 257 20.38 -12.78 -8.28
CA ASP A 257 20.41 -11.98 -9.53
C ASP A 257 21.44 -10.83 -9.52
N HIS A 258 22.08 -10.57 -8.36
CA HIS A 258 23.16 -9.60 -8.20
C HIS A 258 22.81 -8.16 -8.57
N LEU A 259 21.56 -7.76 -8.41
CA LEU A 259 21.09 -6.39 -8.63
C LEU A 259 21.25 -5.53 -7.37
N PRO A 260 21.32 -4.20 -7.50
CA PRO A 260 21.22 -3.29 -6.36
C PRO A 260 19.98 -3.59 -5.53
N ARG A 261 20.20 -3.70 -4.20
CA ARG A 261 19.13 -4.10 -3.25
C ARG A 261 18.20 -2.95 -2.93
N LYS A 262 16.96 -3.27 -2.57
CA LYS A 262 16.03 -2.31 -1.99
C LYS A 262 16.73 -1.54 -0.83
N PRO A 263 16.60 -0.22 -0.70
CA PRO A 263 15.62 0.65 -1.35
C PRO A 263 16.00 1.14 -2.77
N ALA A 264 17.02 0.58 -3.44
CA ALA A 264 17.24 0.85 -4.86
C ALA A 264 16.10 0.22 -5.69
N PRO A 265 15.65 0.88 -6.78
CA PRO A 265 14.52 0.42 -7.57
C PRO A 265 14.86 -0.74 -8.54
N ASP A 266 16.13 -1.10 -8.63
CA ASP A 266 16.69 -1.94 -9.71
C ASP A 266 16.04 -3.30 -9.80
N MET A 267 15.77 -3.96 -8.67
CA MET A 267 15.09 -5.25 -8.61
C MET A 267 13.67 -5.15 -9.17
N ILE A 268 12.92 -4.12 -8.78
CA ILE A 268 11.56 -3.86 -9.27
C ILE A 268 11.58 -3.56 -10.76
N LEU A 269 12.46 -2.65 -11.20
CA LEU A 269 12.62 -2.29 -12.61
C LEU A 269 13.04 -3.48 -13.48
N HIS A 270 13.83 -4.42 -12.93
CA HIS A 270 14.18 -5.67 -13.61
C HIS A 270 12.94 -6.53 -13.85
N VAL A 271 12.12 -6.78 -12.82
CA VAL A 271 10.87 -7.55 -12.95
C VAL A 271 9.94 -6.86 -13.96
N MET A 272 9.78 -5.54 -13.86
CA MET A 272 8.90 -4.79 -14.75
C MET A 272 9.33 -4.94 -16.22
N ARG A 273 10.62 -4.83 -16.53
CA ARG A 273 11.15 -5.00 -17.89
C ARG A 273 11.01 -6.44 -18.38
N THR A 274 11.35 -7.41 -17.53
CA THR A 274 11.35 -8.84 -17.90
C THR A 274 9.94 -9.32 -18.24
N PHE A 275 8.93 -8.86 -17.51
CA PHE A 275 7.56 -9.34 -17.66
C PHE A 275 6.62 -8.34 -18.35
N GLY A 276 7.14 -7.20 -18.81
CA GLY A 276 6.38 -6.18 -19.54
C GLY A 276 5.28 -5.53 -18.69
N LEU A 277 5.59 -5.19 -17.43
CA LEU A 277 4.61 -4.64 -16.49
C LEU A 277 4.45 -3.14 -16.66
N CYS A 278 3.19 -2.68 -16.60
CA CYS A 278 2.84 -1.27 -16.61
C CYS A 278 2.93 -0.68 -15.19
N PRO A 279 3.65 0.42 -14.96
CA PRO A 279 3.80 1.01 -13.63
C PRO A 279 2.48 1.34 -12.96
N GLU A 280 1.52 1.86 -13.73
CA GLU A 280 0.21 2.27 -13.24
C GLU A 280 -0.67 1.09 -12.79
N GLU A 281 -0.36 -0.14 -13.23
CA GLU A 281 -1.06 -1.36 -12.86
C GLU A 281 -0.28 -2.21 -11.85
N THR A 282 0.80 -1.66 -11.26
CA THR A 282 1.77 -2.41 -10.45
C THR A 282 1.88 -1.83 -9.04
N ILE A 283 1.97 -2.71 -8.05
CA ILE A 283 2.17 -2.34 -6.65
C ILE A 283 3.28 -3.18 -6.01
N MET A 284 4.17 -2.55 -5.24
CA MET A 284 5.14 -3.22 -4.36
C MET A 284 4.57 -3.33 -2.96
N ILE A 285 4.57 -4.53 -2.38
CA ILE A 285 4.05 -4.82 -1.04
C ILE A 285 5.19 -5.39 -0.20
N GLY A 286 5.43 -4.78 0.96
CA GLY A 286 6.46 -5.21 1.89
C GLY A 286 6.19 -4.73 3.31
N ASP A 287 6.95 -5.28 4.27
CA ASP A 287 6.79 -5.03 5.70
C ASP A 287 7.76 -3.97 6.24
N ARG A 288 8.64 -3.43 5.36
CA ARG A 288 9.67 -2.46 5.77
C ARG A 288 9.73 -1.24 4.84
N PRO A 289 10.18 -0.08 5.39
CA PRO A 289 10.32 1.16 4.60
C PRO A 289 11.20 1.02 3.34
N LEU A 290 12.16 0.09 3.32
CA LEU A 290 12.98 -0.14 2.12
C LEU A 290 12.18 -0.72 0.94
N ASP A 291 11.10 -1.44 1.19
CA ASP A 291 10.23 -2.01 0.16
C ASP A 291 9.38 -0.93 -0.48
N THR A 292 8.71 -0.13 0.35
CA THR A 292 7.86 0.97 -0.09
C THR A 292 8.66 2.06 -0.79
N GLU A 293 9.86 2.38 -0.28
CA GLU A 293 10.77 3.32 -0.93
C GLU A 293 11.27 2.81 -2.29
N ALA A 294 11.58 1.50 -2.42
CA ALA A 294 11.95 0.91 -3.71
C ALA A 294 10.78 1.00 -4.71
N GLY A 295 9.56 0.73 -4.27
CA GLY A 295 8.34 0.89 -5.09
C GLY A 295 8.18 2.30 -5.61
N ARG A 296 8.21 3.29 -4.72
CA ARG A 296 8.11 4.71 -5.08
C ARG A 296 9.22 5.17 -6.03
N ARG A 297 10.47 4.73 -5.82
CA ARG A 297 11.61 5.04 -6.72
C ARG A 297 11.47 4.36 -8.07
N ALA A 298 10.83 3.21 -8.13
CA ALA A 298 10.52 2.53 -9.39
C ALA A 298 9.33 3.12 -10.13
N GLY A 299 8.58 4.03 -9.50
CA GLY A 299 7.39 4.67 -10.08
C GLY A 299 6.14 3.79 -10.04
N VAL A 300 6.11 2.77 -9.18
CA VAL A 300 4.93 1.94 -8.91
C VAL A 300 4.30 2.32 -7.58
N LEU A 301 3.05 1.93 -7.34
CA LEU A 301 2.45 2.07 -6.02
C LEU A 301 3.22 1.25 -4.99
N SER A 302 3.12 1.68 -3.73
CA SER A 302 3.67 0.95 -2.59
C SER A 302 2.62 0.73 -1.51
N CYS A 303 2.68 -0.43 -0.87
CA CYS A 303 1.86 -0.79 0.28
C CYS A 303 2.77 -1.23 1.43
N MET A 304 2.70 -0.51 2.55
CA MET A 304 3.28 -0.94 3.81
C MET A 304 2.35 -1.96 4.46
N LEU A 305 2.79 -3.21 4.58
CA LEU A 305 2.10 -4.26 5.33
C LEU A 305 2.72 -4.35 6.74
N ASP A 306 2.29 -3.48 7.64
CA ASP A 306 2.89 -3.32 8.97
C ASP A 306 2.14 -4.11 10.05
N THR A 307 2.37 -5.41 10.13
CA THR A 307 1.81 -6.25 11.20
C THR A 307 2.39 -5.96 12.59
N SER A 308 3.46 -5.16 12.64
CA SER A 308 4.15 -4.79 13.87
C SER A 308 3.64 -3.49 14.50
N GLY A 309 2.95 -2.64 13.73
CA GLY A 309 2.49 -1.30 14.12
C GLY A 309 3.62 -0.27 14.30
N ARG A 310 4.79 -0.50 13.72
CA ARG A 310 5.98 0.35 13.89
C ARG A 310 6.16 1.41 12.81
N PHE A 311 5.56 1.20 11.66
CA PHE A 311 5.77 2.01 10.45
C PHE A 311 4.51 2.77 10.02
N ALA A 312 3.64 3.12 10.98
CA ALA A 312 2.39 3.84 10.70
C ALA A 312 2.59 5.21 10.02
N GLU A 313 3.79 5.78 10.12
CA GLU A 313 4.18 7.04 9.47
C GLU A 313 4.95 6.82 8.15
N ASP A 314 5.05 5.58 7.66
CA ASP A 314 5.70 5.32 6.37
C ASP A 314 4.97 6.06 5.24
N PRO A 315 5.69 6.73 4.34
CA PRO A 315 5.08 7.51 3.25
C PRO A 315 4.58 6.64 2.06
N ALA A 316 4.31 5.36 2.28
CA ALA A 316 3.65 4.50 1.29
C ALA A 316 2.28 5.06 0.92
N GLU A 317 1.87 4.85 -0.34
CA GLU A 317 0.54 5.26 -0.80
C GLU A 317 -0.57 4.48 -0.11
N LEU A 318 -0.29 3.22 0.28
CA LEU A 318 -1.20 2.37 1.05
C LEU A 318 -0.53 1.90 2.33
N TYR A 319 -1.31 1.87 3.40
CA TYR A 319 -0.92 1.28 4.68
C TYR A 319 -1.94 0.23 5.10
N ALA A 320 -1.45 -0.97 5.43
CA ALA A 320 -2.25 -2.07 5.93
C ALA A 320 -1.63 -2.64 7.21
N LYS A 321 -2.43 -2.76 8.25
CA LYS A 321 -2.00 -3.32 9.55
C LYS A 321 -1.91 -4.85 9.56
N ASP A 322 -2.58 -5.50 8.62
CA ASP A 322 -2.62 -6.95 8.42
C ASP A 322 -3.08 -7.29 6.99
N VAL A 323 -3.02 -8.57 6.64
CA VAL A 323 -3.39 -9.06 5.30
C VAL A 323 -4.87 -8.86 5.00
N GLU A 324 -5.76 -8.99 6.00
CA GLU A 324 -7.20 -8.78 5.79
C GLU A 324 -7.50 -7.32 5.46
N ASN A 325 -6.85 -6.39 6.16
CA ASN A 325 -6.96 -4.95 5.88
C ASN A 325 -6.39 -4.61 4.49
N MET A 326 -5.23 -5.18 4.12
CA MET A 326 -4.67 -5.04 2.78
C MET A 326 -5.65 -5.52 1.70
N MET A 327 -6.25 -6.70 1.89
CA MET A 327 -7.23 -7.25 0.94
C MET A 327 -8.50 -6.41 0.87
N GLY A 328 -8.94 -5.82 1.99
CA GLY A 328 -10.04 -4.86 2.00
C GLY A 328 -9.78 -3.65 1.11
N LEU A 329 -8.54 -3.16 1.07
CA LEU A 329 -8.13 -2.07 0.17
C LEU A 329 -8.03 -2.54 -1.30
N LEU A 330 -7.28 -3.62 -1.55
CA LEU A 330 -6.96 -4.09 -2.92
C LEU A 330 -8.16 -4.70 -3.65
N CYS A 331 -9.13 -5.25 -2.91
CA CYS A 331 -10.32 -5.90 -3.45
C CYS A 331 -11.60 -5.06 -3.34
N ALA A 332 -11.50 -3.81 -2.89
CA ALA A 332 -12.65 -2.91 -2.85
C ALA A 332 -13.31 -2.80 -4.23
N GLU A 333 -14.64 -2.86 -4.25
CA GLU A 333 -15.38 -2.80 -5.52
C GLU A 333 -15.10 -1.49 -6.26
N PRO A 334 -14.83 -1.56 -7.59
CA PRO A 334 -14.60 -0.37 -8.39
C PRO A 334 -15.82 0.52 -8.41
N LEU A 335 -15.62 1.81 -8.34
CA LEU A 335 -16.66 2.78 -8.68
C LEU A 335 -16.65 2.92 -10.20
N ILE A 336 -17.66 2.38 -10.85
CA ILE A 336 -17.80 2.54 -12.29
C ILE A 336 -18.22 4.00 -12.54
N LEU A 337 -17.37 4.79 -13.20
CA LEU A 337 -17.66 6.19 -13.58
C LEU A 337 -18.49 6.28 -14.85
#